data_13983a60e6eaab1010c7bb11f063c7ed
#
_entry.id   13983a60e6eaab1010c7bb11f063c7ed
#
_cell.length_a   1.000
_cell.length_b   1.000
_cell.length_c   1.000
_cell.angle_alpha   90.00
_cell.angle_beta   90.00
_cell.angle_gamma   90.00
#
_symmetry.space_group_name_H-M   'P 1'
#
loop_
_entity.id
_entity.type
_entity.pdbx_description
1 polymer ?
#
loop_
_entity_poly.entity_id
_entity_poly.type
_entity_poly.pdbx_seq_one_letter_code
_entity_poly.pdbx_strand_id
1 'polypeptide(L)'
;MTRLFLWGSIIWLPPLLCYLLGNETKFKKGIAVGVTFPIEGRMNEEVLGRLAAFRRELKVCCLVLMAMVVPCLFLPDMSATMAVWMLWLLIVCVAPYVLYARCNRHLRRIKQEHGWAAAKSSAVVVVDTEAMEEPRWLSPALFLLPLCASLLPLLRDRSFAVAYLVDAGCIAFFWLCYRCLYRNRAERTDGDIALSRALTEVRRHGWGQVWILSSWAMALLNGALMLAKSSEFWFWCGTLLVTLGLCSATVAIELRVRRAQERLTENLNADPLDEDDLWIWGLLYYNPRDSHCFVNDRVGVNTSVNLAHPAGKVIAAALVLLILSLPLTLIFLDGKPPVLSVREETLVAASGRRSYEVALEDIVEVELREALPQRLWRSYGTATESLLRGKFTSEETGNVTLCLDPTAPPYLLITTEGGQRYLLGSSTEDEILAVFELLRAQ
;
A
#
# COMPACT_ATOMS: atom_id res chain seq x y z
N MET A 1 9.85 20.01 -6.73
CA MET A 1 10.47 18.93 -5.94
C MET A 1 9.48 17.83 -5.59
N THR A 2 8.34 18.12 -5.01
CA THR A 2 7.33 17.14 -4.55
C THR A 2 6.92 16.12 -5.62
N ARG A 3 6.74 16.56 -6.89
CA ARG A 3 6.41 15.65 -8.01
C ARG A 3 7.50 14.62 -8.28
N LEU A 4 8.77 15.04 -8.26
CA LEU A 4 9.90 14.13 -8.48
C LEU A 4 10.01 13.08 -7.37
N PHE A 5 9.78 13.47 -6.11
CA PHE A 5 9.75 12.53 -4.99
C PHE A 5 8.55 11.58 -5.08
N LEU A 6 7.37 12.08 -5.48
CA LEU A 6 6.18 11.27 -5.67
C LEU A 6 6.43 10.15 -6.71
N TRP A 7 6.94 10.49 -7.88
CA TRP A 7 7.26 9.51 -8.93
C TRP A 7 8.47 8.66 -8.56
N GLY A 8 9.51 9.24 -7.94
CA GLY A 8 10.69 8.53 -7.49
C GLY A 8 10.39 7.46 -6.45
N SER A 9 9.40 7.70 -5.58
CA SER A 9 9.00 6.75 -4.54
C SER A 9 8.37 5.45 -5.09
N ILE A 10 7.88 5.43 -6.32
CA ILE A 10 7.10 4.32 -6.87
C ILE A 10 7.60 3.80 -8.23
N ILE A 11 8.45 4.54 -8.95
CA ILE A 11 8.89 4.20 -10.31
C ILE A 11 9.65 2.86 -10.40
N TRP A 12 10.19 2.39 -9.28
CA TRP A 12 10.86 1.10 -9.18
C TRP A 12 9.88 -0.09 -9.16
N LEU A 13 8.56 0.16 -8.97
CA LEU A 13 7.56 -0.90 -8.82
C LEU A 13 7.36 -1.74 -10.11
N PRO A 14 7.24 -1.16 -11.33
CA PRO A 14 7.14 -1.96 -12.56
C PRO A 14 8.33 -2.90 -12.78
N PRO A 15 9.61 -2.45 -12.70
CA PRO A 15 10.76 -3.36 -12.78
C PRO A 15 10.70 -4.47 -11.74
N LEU A 16 10.33 -4.17 -10.50
CA LEU A 16 10.24 -5.14 -9.44
C LEU A 16 9.17 -6.21 -9.73
N LEU A 17 7.94 -5.80 -10.04
CA LEU A 17 6.85 -6.73 -10.34
C LEU A 17 7.17 -7.61 -11.55
N CYS A 18 7.68 -7.01 -12.64
CA CYS A 18 8.09 -7.77 -13.82
C CYS A 18 9.26 -8.73 -13.53
N TYR A 19 10.19 -8.36 -12.65
CA TYR A 19 11.27 -9.25 -12.22
C TYR A 19 10.73 -10.42 -11.38
N LEU A 20 9.86 -10.15 -10.41
CA LEU A 20 9.26 -11.20 -9.56
C LEU A 20 8.42 -12.18 -10.39
N LEU A 21 7.57 -11.68 -11.29
CA LEU A 21 6.78 -12.51 -12.18
C LEU A 21 7.67 -13.24 -13.22
N GLY A 22 8.74 -12.61 -13.69
CA GLY A 22 9.75 -13.26 -14.53
C GLY A 22 10.44 -14.42 -13.82
N ASN A 23 10.61 -14.34 -12.50
CA ASN A 23 11.18 -15.43 -11.71
C ASN A 23 10.21 -16.62 -11.52
N GLU A 24 8.90 -16.44 -11.74
CA GLU A 24 7.91 -17.52 -11.79
C GLU A 24 8.06 -18.45 -13.00
N THR A 25 8.86 -18.05 -14.00
CA THR A 25 9.19 -18.93 -15.15
C THR A 25 10.22 -20.02 -14.82
N LYS A 26 10.86 -19.95 -13.64
CA LYS A 26 11.72 -21.01 -13.14
C LYS A 26 10.87 -22.04 -12.41
N PHE A 27 11.09 -23.30 -12.70
CA PHE A 27 10.38 -24.37 -12.01
C PHE A 27 10.75 -24.42 -10.53
N LYS A 28 9.75 -24.32 -9.68
CA LYS A 28 9.85 -24.45 -8.21
C LYS A 28 8.80 -25.42 -7.76
N LYS A 29 9.15 -26.46 -7.05
CA LYS A 29 8.24 -27.56 -6.74
C LYS A 29 7.51 -28.13 -7.97
N GLY A 30 8.19 -28.12 -9.16
CA GLY A 30 7.56 -28.50 -10.42
C GLY A 30 6.54 -27.53 -11.00
N ILE A 31 6.41 -26.34 -10.41
CA ILE A 31 5.44 -25.32 -10.82
C ILE A 31 6.16 -24.21 -11.57
N ALA A 32 5.62 -23.79 -12.70
CA ALA A 32 6.02 -22.59 -13.43
C ALA A 32 4.78 -21.80 -13.83
N VAL A 33 4.77 -20.49 -13.57
CA VAL A 33 3.65 -19.57 -13.84
C VAL A 33 2.32 -20.17 -13.35
N GLY A 34 2.33 -20.74 -12.12
CA GLY A 34 1.16 -21.34 -11.48
C GLY A 34 0.60 -22.60 -12.18
N VAL A 35 1.39 -23.31 -12.98
CA VAL A 35 1.04 -24.59 -13.59
C VAL A 35 2.04 -25.65 -13.15
N THR A 36 1.52 -26.78 -12.69
CA THR A 36 2.32 -27.95 -12.27
C THR A 36 2.67 -28.80 -13.47
N PHE A 37 3.93 -29.13 -13.63
CA PHE A 37 4.42 -29.98 -14.71
C PHE A 37 5.16 -31.23 -14.19
N PRO A 38 4.93 -32.42 -14.80
CA PRO A 38 5.76 -33.57 -14.57
C PRO A 38 7.19 -33.33 -15.12
N ILE A 39 8.12 -34.20 -14.78
CA ILE A 39 9.54 -34.05 -15.19
C ILE A 39 9.67 -33.88 -16.70
N GLU A 40 8.94 -34.68 -17.49
CA GLU A 40 8.92 -34.60 -18.95
C GLU A 40 8.47 -33.24 -19.47
N GLY A 41 7.42 -32.67 -18.88
CA GLY A 41 6.86 -31.38 -19.25
C GLY A 41 7.81 -30.20 -18.98
N ARG A 42 8.72 -30.35 -18.01
CA ARG A 42 9.70 -29.31 -17.66
C ARG A 42 10.78 -29.16 -18.74
N MET A 43 11.05 -30.20 -19.50
CA MET A 43 12.05 -30.22 -20.58
C MET A 43 11.42 -29.97 -21.97
N ASN A 44 10.11 -29.86 -22.06
CA ASN A 44 9.42 -29.70 -23.34
C ASN A 44 9.72 -28.33 -23.97
N GLU A 45 10.09 -28.33 -25.26
CA GLU A 45 10.49 -27.12 -25.99
C GLU A 45 9.35 -26.09 -26.10
N GLU A 46 8.11 -26.56 -26.25
CA GLU A 46 6.94 -25.68 -26.35
C GLU A 46 6.68 -24.93 -25.03
N VAL A 47 6.78 -25.64 -23.89
CA VAL A 47 6.68 -25.04 -22.56
C VAL A 47 7.79 -24.02 -22.34
N LEU A 48 9.04 -24.38 -22.62
CA LEU A 48 10.20 -23.49 -22.46
C LEU A 48 10.11 -22.28 -23.39
N GLY A 49 9.65 -22.48 -24.62
CA GLY A 49 9.40 -21.41 -25.60
C GLY A 49 8.34 -20.42 -25.11
N ARG A 50 7.24 -20.92 -24.56
CA ARG A 50 6.19 -20.05 -24.00
C ARG A 50 6.66 -19.27 -22.77
N LEU A 51 7.44 -19.90 -21.88
CA LEU A 51 8.03 -19.23 -20.72
C LEU A 51 9.04 -18.14 -21.15
N ALA A 52 9.82 -18.39 -22.19
CA ALA A 52 10.75 -17.39 -22.76
C ALA A 52 10.00 -16.22 -23.41
N ALA A 53 8.89 -16.49 -24.11
CA ALA A 53 8.03 -15.46 -24.67
C ALA A 53 7.41 -14.59 -23.57
N PHE A 54 6.91 -15.19 -22.49
CA PHE A 54 6.37 -14.47 -21.34
C PHE A 54 7.38 -13.52 -20.70
N ARG A 55 8.64 -13.95 -20.55
CA ARG A 55 9.72 -13.06 -20.07
C ARG A 55 9.93 -11.84 -20.98
N ARG A 56 9.80 -12.02 -22.30
CA ARG A 56 9.89 -10.91 -23.27
C ARG A 56 8.69 -9.99 -23.17
N GLU A 57 7.47 -10.54 -23.06
CA GLU A 57 6.23 -9.77 -22.85
C GLU A 57 6.32 -8.91 -21.58
N LEU A 58 6.85 -9.46 -20.46
CA LEU A 58 7.05 -8.71 -19.22
C LEU A 58 8.07 -7.57 -19.37
N LYS A 59 9.16 -7.78 -20.10
CA LYS A 59 10.15 -6.71 -20.38
C LYS A 59 9.52 -5.56 -21.17
N VAL A 60 8.74 -5.89 -22.19
CA VAL A 60 8.03 -4.86 -22.99
C VAL A 60 7.00 -4.13 -22.11
N CYS A 61 6.22 -4.87 -21.33
CA CYS A 61 5.28 -4.28 -20.39
C CYS A 61 5.96 -3.31 -19.41
N CYS A 62 7.10 -3.72 -18.84
CA CYS A 62 7.89 -2.86 -17.95
C CYS A 62 8.32 -1.56 -18.64
N LEU A 63 8.87 -1.66 -19.85
CA LEU A 63 9.30 -0.49 -20.63
C LEU A 63 8.13 0.46 -20.95
N VAL A 64 6.98 -0.08 -21.33
CA VAL A 64 5.77 0.73 -21.59
C VAL A 64 5.31 1.43 -20.30
N LEU A 65 5.23 0.71 -19.18
CA LEU A 65 4.82 1.29 -17.90
C LEU A 65 5.78 2.39 -17.43
N MET A 66 7.08 2.22 -17.64
CA MET A 66 8.08 3.24 -17.34
C MET A 66 7.94 4.46 -18.26
N ALA A 67 7.73 4.23 -19.56
CA ALA A 67 7.54 5.32 -20.53
C ALA A 67 6.27 6.16 -20.26
N MET A 68 5.22 5.55 -19.72
CA MET A 68 3.98 6.26 -19.35
C MET A 68 4.19 7.32 -18.26
N VAL A 69 5.27 7.24 -17.47
CA VAL A 69 5.58 8.27 -16.45
C VAL A 69 6.04 9.58 -17.07
N VAL A 70 6.71 9.52 -18.23
CA VAL A 70 7.31 10.72 -18.85
C VAL A 70 6.30 11.82 -19.10
N PRO A 71 5.16 11.61 -19.78
CA PRO A 71 4.17 12.68 -19.98
C PRO A 71 3.53 13.16 -18.66
N CYS A 72 3.48 12.32 -17.64
CA CYS A 72 2.89 12.69 -16.36
C CYS A 72 3.73 13.72 -15.57
N LEU A 73 5.02 13.85 -15.88
CA LEU A 73 5.89 14.85 -15.25
C LEU A 73 5.57 16.29 -15.70
N PHE A 74 4.88 16.44 -16.83
CA PHE A 74 4.53 17.73 -17.45
C PHE A 74 3.08 18.16 -17.15
N LEU A 75 2.36 17.46 -16.28
CA LEU A 75 1.00 17.84 -15.90
C LEU A 75 1.02 19.19 -15.16
N PRO A 76 0.07 20.11 -15.44
CA PRO A 76 0.06 21.44 -14.85
C PRO A 76 -0.23 21.41 -13.35
N ASP A 77 -1.23 20.63 -12.91
CA ASP A 77 -1.77 20.64 -11.57
C ASP A 77 -1.30 19.46 -10.72
N MET A 78 -1.14 19.67 -9.42
CA MET A 78 -0.78 18.61 -8.49
C MET A 78 -1.93 17.59 -8.32
N SER A 79 -3.17 18.04 -8.34
CA SER A 79 -4.36 17.19 -8.27
C SER A 79 -4.44 16.24 -9.47
N ALA A 80 -4.26 16.76 -10.68
CA ALA A 80 -4.17 15.95 -11.90
C ALA A 80 -3.01 14.96 -11.82
N THR A 81 -1.84 15.41 -11.30
CA THR A 81 -0.68 14.54 -11.08
C THR A 81 -1.01 13.38 -10.14
N MET A 82 -1.68 13.65 -9.02
CA MET A 82 -2.09 12.63 -8.05
C MET A 82 -3.11 11.62 -8.65
N ALA A 83 -4.11 12.12 -9.38
CA ALA A 83 -5.12 11.27 -10.03
C ALA A 83 -4.47 10.34 -11.08
N VAL A 84 -3.61 10.88 -11.93
CA VAL A 84 -2.87 10.11 -12.95
C VAL A 84 -1.89 9.14 -12.30
N TRP A 85 -1.22 9.54 -11.23
CA TRP A 85 -0.32 8.68 -10.47
C TRP A 85 -1.07 7.46 -9.90
N MET A 86 -2.26 7.64 -9.33
CA MET A 86 -3.07 6.54 -8.85
C MET A 86 -3.58 5.63 -9.95
N LEU A 87 -4.01 6.20 -11.08
CA LEU A 87 -4.42 5.42 -12.24
C LEU A 87 -3.25 4.60 -12.80
N TRP A 88 -2.08 5.22 -12.91
CA TRP A 88 -0.86 4.53 -13.34
C TRP A 88 -0.49 3.40 -12.37
N LEU A 89 -0.58 3.63 -11.05
CA LEU A 89 -0.33 2.61 -10.05
C LEU A 89 -1.28 1.41 -10.22
N LEU A 90 -2.56 1.67 -10.48
CA LEU A 90 -3.54 0.62 -10.77
C LEU A 90 -3.15 -0.18 -12.02
N ILE A 91 -2.74 0.50 -13.09
CA ILE A 91 -2.29 -0.15 -14.34
C ILE A 91 -1.05 -1.00 -14.07
N VAL A 92 -0.08 -0.50 -13.30
CA VAL A 92 1.13 -1.23 -12.89
C VAL A 92 0.78 -2.50 -12.11
N CYS A 93 -0.20 -2.42 -11.21
CA CYS A 93 -0.64 -3.58 -10.45
C CYS A 93 -1.43 -4.60 -11.27
N VAL A 94 -2.07 -4.21 -12.37
CA VAL A 94 -2.95 -5.10 -13.15
C VAL A 94 -2.27 -5.67 -14.39
N ALA A 95 -1.58 -4.84 -15.18
CA ALA A 95 -1.09 -5.23 -16.51
C ALA A 95 -0.15 -6.45 -16.50
N PRO A 96 0.86 -6.55 -15.60
CA PRO A 96 1.74 -7.72 -15.55
C PRO A 96 0.99 -9.01 -15.17
N TYR A 97 -0.03 -8.91 -14.30
CA TYR A 97 -0.83 -10.08 -13.92
C TYR A 97 -1.81 -10.53 -15.01
N VAL A 98 -2.26 -9.64 -15.89
CA VAL A 98 -3.00 -10.03 -17.10
C VAL A 98 -2.11 -10.86 -18.02
N LEU A 99 -0.85 -10.47 -18.21
CA LEU A 99 0.12 -11.25 -18.99
C LEU A 99 0.39 -12.62 -18.34
N TYR A 100 0.52 -12.64 -17.02
CA TYR A 100 0.66 -13.88 -16.24
C TYR A 100 -0.53 -14.82 -16.46
N ALA A 101 -1.76 -14.32 -16.32
CA ALA A 101 -2.98 -15.10 -16.53
C ALA A 101 -3.10 -15.64 -17.96
N ARG A 102 -2.67 -14.87 -18.97
CA ARG A 102 -2.58 -15.32 -20.38
C ARG A 102 -1.57 -16.46 -20.54
N CYS A 103 -0.38 -16.29 -19.95
CA CYS A 103 0.65 -17.32 -19.97
C CYS A 103 0.18 -18.60 -19.28
N ASN A 104 -0.40 -18.50 -18.08
CA ASN A 104 -0.96 -19.62 -17.32
C ASN A 104 -2.00 -20.41 -18.15
N ARG A 105 -2.95 -19.71 -18.79
CA ARG A 105 -3.96 -20.36 -19.64
C ARG A 105 -3.34 -21.12 -20.81
N HIS A 106 -2.32 -20.55 -21.44
CA HIS A 106 -1.63 -21.19 -22.55
C HIS A 106 -0.86 -22.44 -22.08
N LEU A 107 -0.13 -22.35 -20.97
CA LEU A 107 0.59 -23.47 -20.37
C LEU A 107 -0.35 -24.62 -19.95
N ARG A 108 -1.53 -24.29 -19.41
CA ARG A 108 -2.57 -25.30 -19.11
C ARG A 108 -3.08 -26.00 -20.36
N ARG A 109 -3.22 -25.28 -21.48
CA ARG A 109 -3.63 -25.87 -22.75
C ARG A 109 -2.57 -26.85 -23.25
N ILE A 110 -1.27 -26.45 -23.27
CA ILE A 110 -0.15 -27.34 -23.62
C ILE A 110 -0.18 -28.60 -22.72
N LYS A 111 -0.35 -28.43 -21.41
CA LYS A 111 -0.44 -29.54 -20.45
C LYS A 111 -1.57 -30.51 -20.81
N GLN A 112 -2.75 -30.01 -21.18
CA GLN A 112 -3.91 -30.81 -21.57
C GLN A 112 -3.69 -31.54 -22.91
N GLU A 113 -3.12 -30.88 -23.91
CA GLU A 113 -2.84 -31.42 -25.24
C GLU A 113 -1.85 -32.58 -25.18
N HIS A 114 -0.85 -32.52 -24.27
CA HIS A 114 0.10 -33.60 -24.04
C HIS A 114 -0.37 -34.69 -23.05
N GLY A 115 -1.55 -34.53 -22.50
CA GLY A 115 -2.07 -35.50 -21.53
C GLY A 115 -1.32 -35.56 -20.20
N TRP A 116 -0.53 -34.52 -19.85
CA TRP A 116 0.23 -34.45 -18.59
C TRP A 116 -0.64 -34.08 -17.38
N ALA A 117 -1.94 -34.12 -17.50
CA ALA A 117 -2.80 -34.04 -16.32
C ALA A 117 -2.43 -35.21 -15.40
N ALA A 118 -1.83 -34.91 -14.24
CA ALA A 118 -1.54 -35.94 -13.27
C ALA A 118 -2.84 -36.72 -12.98
N ALA A 119 -2.77 -38.01 -12.97
CA ALA A 119 -3.88 -38.83 -12.49
C ALA A 119 -4.26 -38.23 -11.13
N LYS A 120 -5.54 -37.86 -10.96
CA LYS A 120 -6.05 -37.26 -9.70
C LYS A 120 -5.55 -38.15 -8.58
N SER A 121 -4.45 -37.72 -8.00
CA SER A 121 -3.69 -38.57 -7.08
C SER A 121 -4.58 -38.87 -5.90
N SER A 122 -4.88 -40.14 -5.72
CA SER A 122 -5.27 -40.68 -4.42
C SER A 122 -4.08 -40.68 -3.46
N ALA A 123 -3.05 -39.92 -3.77
CA ALA A 123 -1.86 -39.78 -2.97
C ALA A 123 -2.22 -39.28 -1.59
N VAL A 124 -1.74 -39.95 -0.58
CA VAL A 124 -1.90 -39.56 0.82
C VAL A 124 -1.11 -38.29 1.01
N VAL A 125 -1.81 -37.19 1.13
CA VAL A 125 -1.19 -35.90 1.48
C VAL A 125 -0.78 -35.94 2.94
N VAL A 126 0.51 -35.96 3.20
CA VAL A 126 1.05 -35.94 4.55
C VAL A 126 1.28 -34.50 4.98
N VAL A 127 0.76 -34.13 6.14
CA VAL A 127 1.00 -32.87 6.82
C VAL A 127 1.61 -33.20 8.17
N ASP A 128 2.77 -32.59 8.45
CA ASP A 128 3.38 -32.73 9.77
C ASP A 128 2.59 -31.91 10.80
N THR A 129 1.83 -32.58 11.65
CA THR A 129 1.05 -31.94 12.70
C THR A 129 1.92 -31.38 13.82
N GLU A 130 3.09 -31.96 14.09
CA GLU A 130 4.06 -31.41 15.03
C GLU A 130 4.62 -30.07 14.54
N ALA A 131 4.80 -29.93 13.22
CA ALA A 131 5.20 -28.64 12.63
C ALA A 131 4.12 -27.55 12.79
N MET A 132 2.87 -27.90 13.11
CA MET A 132 1.82 -26.94 13.44
C MET A 132 1.89 -26.46 14.89
N GLU A 133 2.35 -27.29 15.81
CA GLU A 133 2.45 -26.98 17.24
C GLU A 133 3.71 -26.18 17.58
N GLU A 134 4.78 -26.38 16.87
CA GLU A 134 6.06 -25.68 17.05
C GLU A 134 6.27 -24.64 15.96
N PRO A 135 6.62 -23.58 16.29
CA PRO A 135 7.47 -22.82 16.72
C PRO A 135 7.87 -21.48 16.67
N ARG A 136 8.66 -21.23 17.30
CA ARG A 136 9.19 -20.06 18.00
C ARG A 136 10.40 -19.49 17.27
N TRP A 137 10.30 -19.38 15.96
CA TRP A 137 11.37 -18.80 15.15
C TRP A 137 11.60 -17.33 15.50
N LEU A 138 10.50 -16.59 15.68
CA LEU A 138 10.56 -15.19 16.07
C LEU A 138 9.57 -14.93 17.20
N SER A 139 10.07 -14.44 18.32
CA SER A 139 9.22 -14.10 19.46
C SER A 139 8.27 -12.96 19.13
N PRO A 140 6.97 -13.09 19.46
CA PRO A 140 6.03 -11.97 19.35
C PRO A 140 6.44 -10.72 20.12
N ALA A 141 7.29 -10.86 21.16
CA ALA A 141 7.82 -9.73 21.92
C ALA A 141 8.68 -8.78 21.08
N LEU A 142 9.22 -9.24 19.93
CA LEU A 142 9.97 -8.38 19.01
C LEU A 142 9.13 -7.25 18.42
N PHE A 143 7.80 -7.33 18.44
CA PHE A 143 6.92 -6.25 18.03
C PHE A 143 6.79 -5.13 19.06
N LEU A 144 7.13 -5.38 20.33
CA LEU A 144 7.08 -4.35 21.38
C LEU A 144 8.09 -3.23 21.15
N LEU A 145 9.28 -3.55 20.66
CA LEU A 145 10.31 -2.54 20.42
C LEU A 145 9.88 -1.50 19.37
N PRO A 146 9.45 -1.88 18.13
CA PRO A 146 8.99 -0.91 17.16
C PRO A 146 7.69 -0.22 17.61
N LEU A 147 6.81 -0.88 18.39
CA LEU A 147 5.63 -0.25 18.95
C LEU A 147 6.01 0.89 19.91
N CYS A 148 6.92 0.63 20.85
CA CYS A 148 7.41 1.67 21.75
C CYS A 148 8.13 2.79 20.97
N ALA A 149 8.97 2.43 20.00
CA ALA A 149 9.68 3.39 19.17
C ALA A 149 8.73 4.28 18.35
N SER A 150 7.63 3.76 17.84
CA SER A 150 6.63 4.52 17.09
C SER A 150 5.88 5.55 17.94
N LEU A 151 5.79 5.34 19.25
CA LEU A 151 5.12 6.24 20.18
C LEU A 151 6.07 7.29 20.82
N LEU A 152 7.40 7.10 20.73
CA LEU A 152 8.36 8.06 21.27
C LEU A 152 8.16 9.50 20.78
N PRO A 153 7.85 9.76 19.50
CA PRO A 153 7.62 11.10 19.01
C PRO A 153 6.50 11.86 19.73
N LEU A 154 5.48 11.17 20.28
CA LEU A 154 4.40 11.79 21.06
C LEU A 154 4.88 12.52 22.31
N LEU A 155 6.00 12.08 22.89
CA LEU A 155 6.56 12.70 24.09
C LEU A 155 7.14 14.09 23.79
N ARG A 156 7.56 14.32 22.54
CA ARG A 156 8.22 15.56 22.11
C ARG A 156 7.32 16.46 21.28
N ASP A 157 6.48 15.88 20.44
CA ASP A 157 5.64 16.62 19.51
C ASP A 157 4.27 15.96 19.34
N ARG A 158 3.23 16.70 19.68
CA ARG A 158 1.84 16.26 19.55
C ARG A 158 1.16 16.70 18.25
N SER A 159 1.81 17.50 17.42
CA SER A 159 1.21 18.02 16.18
C SER A 159 0.77 16.92 15.22
N PHE A 160 1.50 15.81 15.19
CA PHE A 160 1.20 14.65 14.36
C PHE A 160 0.68 13.44 15.16
N ALA A 161 0.10 13.68 16.34
CA ALA A 161 -0.32 12.61 17.26
C ALA A 161 -1.22 11.57 16.59
N VAL A 162 -2.13 11.99 15.71
CA VAL A 162 -3.03 11.08 14.98
C VAL A 162 -2.22 10.13 14.09
N ALA A 163 -1.21 10.63 13.36
CA ALA A 163 -0.36 9.80 12.51
C ALA A 163 0.43 8.78 13.34
N TYR A 164 1.05 9.22 14.43
CA TYR A 164 1.81 8.34 15.34
C TYR A 164 0.94 7.23 15.94
N LEU A 165 -0.30 7.54 16.31
CA LEU A 165 -1.25 6.55 16.84
C LEU A 165 -1.74 5.58 15.75
N VAL A 166 -1.97 6.06 14.53
CA VAL A 166 -2.34 5.22 13.39
C VAL A 166 -1.23 4.21 13.08
N ASP A 167 0.02 4.66 13.03
CA ASP A 167 1.16 3.78 12.77
C ASP A 167 1.38 2.77 13.90
N ALA A 168 1.21 3.17 15.16
CA ALA A 168 1.21 2.24 16.29
C ALA A 168 0.08 1.20 16.17
N GLY A 169 -1.11 1.62 15.72
CA GLY A 169 -2.22 0.73 15.41
C GLY A 169 -1.89 -0.26 14.28
N CYS A 170 -1.19 0.19 13.24
CA CYS A 170 -0.69 -0.67 12.17
C CYS A 170 0.31 -1.72 12.70
N ILE A 171 1.21 -1.35 13.61
CA ILE A 171 2.15 -2.30 14.24
C ILE A 171 1.39 -3.35 15.06
N ALA A 172 0.38 -2.95 15.83
CA ALA A 172 -0.47 -3.88 16.57
C ALA A 172 -1.24 -4.82 15.63
N PHE A 173 -1.72 -4.31 14.50
CA PHE A 173 -2.36 -5.10 13.46
C PHE A 173 -1.37 -6.08 12.80
N PHE A 174 -0.13 -5.69 12.52
CA PHE A 174 0.91 -6.58 11.98
C PHE A 174 1.24 -7.71 12.96
N TRP A 175 1.32 -7.41 14.26
CA TRP A 175 1.48 -8.43 15.29
C TRP A 175 0.29 -9.42 15.30
N LEU A 176 -0.94 -8.92 15.19
CA LEU A 176 -2.14 -9.75 15.10
C LEU A 176 -2.11 -10.64 13.85
N CYS A 177 -1.77 -10.08 12.68
CA CYS A 177 -1.62 -10.83 11.44
C CYS A 177 -0.54 -11.91 11.57
N TYR A 178 0.63 -11.59 12.13
CA TYR A 178 1.67 -12.56 12.39
C TYR A 178 1.19 -13.71 13.28
N ARG A 179 0.43 -13.39 14.34
CA ARG A 179 -0.07 -14.39 15.28
C ARG A 179 -1.19 -15.25 14.70
N CYS A 180 -2.14 -14.66 13.98
CA CYS A 180 -3.37 -15.34 13.58
C CYS A 180 -3.33 -15.95 12.18
N LEU A 181 -2.67 -15.28 11.20
CA LEU A 181 -2.79 -15.67 9.82
C LEU A 181 -1.84 -16.81 9.40
N TYR A 182 -0.66 -16.89 10.00
CA TYR A 182 0.38 -17.70 9.38
C TYR A 182 1.13 -18.66 10.29
N ARG A 183 1.07 -18.48 11.57
CA ARG A 183 1.93 -19.16 12.53
C ARG A 183 1.76 -20.68 12.58
N ASN A 184 0.55 -21.17 12.37
CA ASN A 184 0.18 -22.57 12.60
C ASN A 184 -0.12 -23.36 11.31
N ARG A 185 0.40 -22.92 10.15
CA ARG A 185 0.16 -23.62 8.88
C ARG A 185 1.38 -24.40 8.45
N ALA A 186 1.20 -25.69 8.22
CA ALA A 186 2.20 -26.57 7.62
C ALA A 186 2.08 -26.59 6.08
N GLU A 187 3.20 -26.81 5.42
CA GLU A 187 3.24 -27.08 3.98
C GLU A 187 2.76 -28.52 3.71
N ARG A 188 2.03 -28.68 2.61
CA ARG A 188 1.57 -30.00 2.16
C ARG A 188 2.61 -30.60 1.23
N THR A 189 3.02 -31.82 1.49
CA THR A 189 3.94 -32.58 0.66
C THR A 189 3.39 -33.99 0.43
N ASP A 190 3.85 -34.63 -0.64
CA ASP A 190 3.48 -36.02 -0.93
C ASP A 190 4.44 -36.97 -0.21
N GLY A 191 3.98 -37.48 0.93
CA GLY A 191 4.66 -38.57 1.66
C GLY A 191 5.90 -38.24 2.48
N ASP A 192 6.46 -37.03 2.41
CA ASP A 192 7.71 -36.66 3.11
C ASP A 192 7.46 -35.64 4.25
N ILE A 193 7.44 -36.14 5.49
CA ILE A 193 7.27 -35.32 6.70
C ILE A 193 8.47 -34.38 6.92
N ALA A 194 9.69 -34.83 6.66
CA ALA A 194 10.88 -34.01 6.88
C ALA A 194 10.91 -32.81 5.91
N LEU A 195 10.52 -33.04 4.67
CA LEU A 195 10.37 -31.98 3.68
C LEU A 195 9.26 -30.98 4.04
N SER A 196 8.10 -31.49 4.48
CA SER A 196 6.99 -30.65 4.97
C SER A 196 7.45 -29.73 6.10
N ARG A 197 8.19 -30.27 7.06
CA ARG A 197 8.76 -29.50 8.18
C ARG A 197 9.75 -28.44 7.70
N ALA A 198 10.72 -28.81 6.87
CA ALA A 198 11.72 -27.89 6.35
C ALA A 198 11.11 -26.73 5.54
N LEU A 199 10.15 -27.01 4.67
CA LEU A 199 9.44 -26.00 3.89
C LEU A 199 8.61 -25.06 4.77
N THR A 200 7.96 -25.63 5.79
CA THR A 200 7.17 -24.87 6.77
C THR A 200 8.05 -23.92 7.58
N GLU A 201 9.20 -24.39 8.04
CA GLU A 201 10.18 -23.59 8.77
C GLU A 201 10.67 -22.40 7.96
N VAL A 202 11.14 -22.65 6.75
CA VAL A 202 11.65 -21.61 5.85
C VAL A 202 10.59 -20.53 5.60
N ARG A 203 9.35 -20.92 5.36
CA ARG A 203 8.26 -19.99 5.09
C ARG A 203 7.87 -19.18 6.33
N ARG A 204 7.71 -19.81 7.47
CA ARG A 204 7.34 -19.15 8.75
C ARG A 204 8.39 -18.13 9.17
N HIS A 205 9.65 -18.50 9.05
CA HIS A 205 10.75 -17.59 9.38
C HIS A 205 10.74 -16.34 8.47
N GLY A 206 10.65 -16.55 7.16
CA GLY A 206 10.57 -15.45 6.19
C GLY A 206 9.37 -14.53 6.44
N TRP A 207 8.21 -15.10 6.69
CA TRP A 207 6.98 -14.35 6.99
C TRP A 207 7.09 -13.52 8.26
N GLY A 208 7.64 -14.11 9.33
CA GLY A 208 7.88 -13.37 10.57
C GLY A 208 8.85 -12.21 10.38
N GLN A 209 9.91 -12.38 9.59
CA GLN A 209 10.84 -11.30 9.26
C GLN A 209 10.15 -10.14 8.53
N VAL A 210 9.27 -10.43 7.56
CA VAL A 210 8.53 -9.37 6.82
C VAL A 210 7.68 -8.53 7.78
N TRP A 211 6.92 -9.16 8.69
CA TRP A 211 6.06 -8.43 9.63
C TRP A 211 6.85 -7.57 10.62
N ILE A 212 7.97 -8.08 11.13
CA ILE A 212 8.85 -7.32 12.04
C ILE A 212 9.49 -6.13 11.32
N LEU A 213 9.99 -6.34 10.09
CA LEU A 213 10.56 -5.25 9.28
C LEU A 213 9.52 -4.19 8.94
N SER A 214 8.29 -4.60 8.61
CA SER A 214 7.18 -3.67 8.37
C SER A 214 6.86 -2.84 9.62
N SER A 215 6.91 -3.46 10.81
CA SER A 215 6.71 -2.75 12.08
C SER A 215 7.82 -1.72 12.34
N TRP A 216 9.07 -2.06 12.09
CA TRP A 216 10.17 -1.10 12.18
C TRP A 216 10.08 0.01 11.14
N ALA A 217 9.60 -0.29 9.93
CA ALA A 217 9.36 0.74 8.91
C ALA A 217 8.33 1.78 9.37
N MET A 218 7.21 1.36 10.00
CA MET A 218 6.24 2.29 10.59
C MET A 218 6.88 3.19 11.67
N ALA A 219 7.66 2.61 12.58
CA ALA A 219 8.37 3.38 13.61
C ALA A 219 9.37 4.38 13.02
N LEU A 220 10.10 4.01 11.96
CA LEU A 220 11.04 4.88 11.26
C LEU A 220 10.34 5.98 10.47
N LEU A 221 9.16 5.71 9.88
CA LEU A 221 8.34 6.72 9.21
C LEU A 221 7.86 7.79 10.20
N ASN A 222 7.51 7.42 11.43
CA ASN A 222 7.21 8.38 12.49
C ASN A 222 8.43 9.26 12.82
N GLY A 223 9.63 8.68 12.83
CA GLY A 223 10.88 9.44 12.95
C GLY A 223 11.10 10.40 11.77
N ALA A 224 10.83 9.97 10.55
CA ALA A 224 10.92 10.84 9.38
C ALA A 224 9.89 11.97 9.43
N LEU A 225 8.68 11.70 9.94
CA LEU A 225 7.64 12.71 10.08
C LEU A 225 8.04 13.85 11.04
N MET A 226 8.86 13.56 12.06
CA MET A 226 9.42 14.60 12.93
C MET A 226 10.33 15.57 12.15
N LEU A 227 11.00 15.11 11.10
CA LEU A 227 11.86 15.94 10.26
C LEU A 227 11.06 16.92 9.37
N ALA A 228 9.77 16.65 9.15
CA ALA A 228 8.92 17.50 8.30
C ALA A 228 8.88 18.95 8.78
N LYS A 229 8.95 19.18 10.09
CA LYS A 229 8.98 20.54 10.67
C LYS A 229 10.29 21.28 10.44
N SER A 230 11.40 20.59 10.33
CA SER A 230 12.70 21.19 10.14
C SER A 230 13.08 21.33 8.67
N SER A 231 12.71 20.35 7.84
CA SER A 231 13.02 20.35 6.43
C SER A 231 12.13 19.36 5.66
N GLU A 232 11.38 19.87 4.71
CA GLU A 232 10.59 19.05 3.78
C GLU A 232 11.50 18.08 2.99
N PHE A 233 12.68 18.53 2.60
CA PHE A 233 13.64 17.70 1.89
C PHE A 233 14.04 16.45 2.71
N TRP A 234 14.43 16.62 3.98
CA TRP A 234 14.82 15.50 4.82
C TRP A 234 13.67 14.56 5.16
N PHE A 235 12.44 15.09 5.28
CA PHE A 235 11.24 14.26 5.41
C PHE A 235 11.06 13.33 4.20
N TRP A 236 11.11 13.88 3.00
CA TRP A 236 10.96 13.08 1.78
C TRP A 236 12.11 12.08 1.59
N CYS A 237 13.34 12.49 1.84
CA CYS A 237 14.49 11.59 1.79
C CYS A 237 14.38 10.44 2.81
N GLY A 238 13.98 10.72 4.04
CA GLY A 238 13.77 9.70 5.07
C GLY A 238 12.66 8.73 4.69
N THR A 239 11.52 9.24 4.25
CA THR A 239 10.38 8.43 3.80
C THR A 239 10.76 7.54 2.62
N LEU A 240 11.46 8.07 1.62
CA LEU A 240 11.93 7.32 0.47
C LEU A 240 12.91 6.21 0.89
N LEU A 241 13.87 6.54 1.74
CA LEU A 241 14.87 5.58 2.23
C LEU A 241 14.20 4.41 2.97
N VAL A 242 13.26 4.70 3.88
CA VAL A 242 12.52 3.67 4.64
C VAL A 242 11.69 2.80 3.70
N THR A 243 10.98 3.42 2.76
CA THR A 243 10.13 2.70 1.79
C THR A 243 10.96 1.78 0.90
N LEU A 244 12.02 2.30 0.27
CA LEU A 244 12.91 1.50 -0.58
C LEU A 244 13.64 0.41 0.23
N GLY A 245 14.06 0.73 1.45
CA GLY A 245 14.67 -0.23 2.36
C GLY A 245 13.74 -1.39 2.69
N LEU A 246 12.51 -1.11 3.08
CA LEU A 246 11.49 -2.12 3.36
C LEU A 246 11.18 -2.98 2.14
N CYS A 247 10.98 -2.36 0.97
CA CYS A 247 10.70 -3.08 -0.27
C CYS A 247 11.86 -3.99 -0.67
N SER A 248 13.09 -3.47 -0.62
CA SER A 248 14.28 -4.25 -0.95
C SER A 248 14.47 -5.44 0.01
N ALA A 249 14.27 -5.21 1.32
CA ALA A 249 14.36 -6.26 2.32
C ALA A 249 13.28 -7.34 2.14
N THR A 250 12.03 -6.93 1.88
CA THR A 250 10.92 -7.86 1.62
C THR A 250 11.19 -8.71 0.38
N VAL A 251 11.67 -8.10 -0.71
CA VAL A 251 12.06 -8.83 -1.93
C VAL A 251 13.22 -9.79 -1.65
N ALA A 252 14.21 -9.36 -0.89
CA ALA A 252 15.34 -10.23 -0.55
C ALA A 252 14.89 -11.45 0.27
N ILE A 253 13.96 -11.27 1.21
CA ILE A 253 13.36 -12.37 1.99
C ILE A 253 12.58 -13.30 1.07
N GLU A 254 11.72 -12.77 0.22
CA GLU A 254 10.93 -13.56 -0.73
C GLU A 254 11.83 -14.40 -1.65
N LEU A 255 12.86 -13.80 -2.24
CA LEU A 255 13.82 -14.50 -3.10
C LEU A 255 14.64 -15.54 -2.33
N ARG A 256 14.97 -15.28 -1.06
CA ARG A 256 15.65 -16.24 -0.20
C ARG A 256 14.77 -17.46 0.06
N VAL A 257 13.51 -17.24 0.42
CA VAL A 257 12.55 -18.33 0.65
C VAL A 257 12.33 -19.13 -0.63
N ARG A 258 12.15 -18.49 -1.77
CA ARG A 258 12.00 -19.15 -3.06
C ARG A 258 13.20 -20.02 -3.44
N ARG A 259 14.41 -19.52 -3.23
CA ARG A 259 15.65 -20.29 -3.45
C ARG A 259 15.79 -21.48 -2.49
N ALA A 260 15.39 -21.31 -1.24
CA ALA A 260 15.36 -22.41 -0.27
C ALA A 260 14.35 -23.48 -0.66
N GLN A 261 13.16 -23.08 -1.08
CA GLN A 261 12.14 -24.01 -1.60
C GLN A 261 12.63 -24.74 -2.88
N GLU A 262 13.31 -24.04 -3.79
CA GLU A 262 13.91 -24.63 -4.98
C GLU A 262 14.93 -25.72 -4.60
N ARG A 263 15.91 -25.40 -3.72
CA ARG A 263 16.94 -26.33 -3.27
C ARG A 263 16.38 -27.57 -2.55
N LEU A 264 15.38 -27.37 -1.69
CA LEU A 264 14.73 -28.46 -0.93
C LEU A 264 13.96 -29.40 -1.86
N THR A 265 13.53 -28.94 -3.03
CA THR A 265 12.71 -29.71 -3.96
C THR A 265 13.44 -30.12 -5.24
N GLU A 266 14.71 -29.73 -5.41
CA GLU A 266 15.49 -30.00 -6.62
C GLU A 266 15.73 -31.50 -6.88
N ASN A 267 15.96 -32.26 -5.83
CA ASN A 267 16.27 -33.69 -5.90
C ASN A 267 15.04 -34.61 -5.74
N LEU A 268 13.83 -34.05 -5.74
CA LEU A 268 12.61 -34.85 -5.63
C LEU A 268 12.27 -35.49 -6.98
N ASN A 269 12.45 -36.82 -7.07
CA ASN A 269 12.01 -37.61 -8.21
C ASN A 269 10.49 -37.88 -8.23
N ALA A 270 9.75 -37.34 -7.28
CA ALA A 270 8.29 -37.49 -7.22
C ALA A 270 7.60 -36.40 -8.04
N ASP A 271 6.53 -36.75 -8.73
CA ASP A 271 5.68 -35.77 -9.39
C ASP A 271 5.01 -34.88 -8.35
N PRO A 272 5.03 -33.58 -8.57
CA PRO A 272 4.41 -32.65 -7.61
C PRO A 272 2.89 -32.82 -7.57
N LEU A 273 2.31 -32.56 -6.40
CA LEU A 273 0.88 -32.57 -6.22
C LEU A 273 0.20 -31.59 -7.18
N ASP A 274 -0.68 -32.09 -8.04
CA ASP A 274 -1.39 -31.28 -9.02
C ASP A 274 -2.64 -30.64 -8.40
N GLU A 275 -2.53 -29.40 -8.03
CA GLU A 275 -3.63 -28.56 -7.50
C GLU A 275 -4.08 -27.48 -8.50
N ASP A 276 -3.73 -27.61 -9.79
CA ASP A 276 -4.00 -26.56 -10.79
C ASP A 276 -5.48 -26.21 -10.90
N ASP A 277 -6.38 -27.18 -10.72
CA ASP A 277 -7.83 -26.96 -10.76
C ASP A 277 -8.36 -26.07 -9.63
N LEU A 278 -7.62 -25.98 -8.52
CA LEU A 278 -7.99 -25.15 -7.38
C LEU A 278 -7.55 -23.68 -7.52
N TRP A 279 -6.77 -23.37 -8.54
CA TRP A 279 -6.19 -22.05 -8.74
C TRP A 279 -6.68 -21.40 -10.04
N ILE A 280 -7.52 -20.39 -9.96
CA ILE A 280 -7.97 -19.61 -11.11
C ILE A 280 -6.78 -18.81 -11.64
N TRP A 281 -6.39 -19.05 -12.90
CA TRP A 281 -5.24 -18.41 -13.56
C TRP A 281 -3.89 -18.56 -12.82
N GLY A 282 -3.80 -19.52 -11.91
CA GLY A 282 -2.62 -19.68 -11.07
C GLY A 282 -2.41 -18.62 -9.99
N LEU A 283 -3.38 -17.71 -9.80
CA LEU A 283 -3.31 -16.55 -8.90
C LEU A 283 -4.31 -16.61 -7.75
N LEU A 284 -5.55 -16.99 -8.05
CA LEU A 284 -6.66 -16.90 -7.11
C LEU A 284 -7.08 -18.30 -6.68
N TYR A 285 -7.05 -18.57 -5.38
CA TYR A 285 -7.45 -19.87 -4.85
C TYR A 285 -8.97 -19.95 -4.72
N TYR A 286 -9.54 -21.04 -5.22
CA TYR A 286 -10.96 -21.32 -5.14
C TYR A 286 -11.20 -22.81 -4.83
N ASN A 287 -11.51 -23.13 -3.59
CA ASN A 287 -11.83 -24.50 -3.17
C ASN A 287 -13.02 -24.51 -2.20
N PRO A 288 -14.21 -24.95 -2.66
CA PRO A 288 -15.40 -25.05 -1.79
C PRO A 288 -15.28 -26.09 -0.67
N ARG A 289 -14.36 -27.05 -0.80
CA ARG A 289 -14.13 -28.11 0.19
C ARG A 289 -13.15 -27.70 1.29
N ASP A 290 -12.43 -26.60 1.11
CA ASP A 290 -11.50 -26.07 2.11
C ASP A 290 -12.21 -25.04 2.99
N SER A 291 -12.33 -25.35 4.27
CA SER A 291 -12.97 -24.49 5.27
C SER A 291 -12.11 -23.28 5.67
N HIS A 292 -10.85 -23.20 5.22
CA HIS A 292 -9.96 -22.12 5.58
C HIS A 292 -10.16 -20.90 4.65
N CYS A 293 -10.28 -19.72 5.26
CA CYS A 293 -10.37 -18.46 4.52
C CYS A 293 -9.03 -18.06 3.89
N PHE A 294 -7.93 -18.27 4.62
CA PHE A 294 -6.58 -17.97 4.17
C PHE A 294 -5.81 -19.25 3.92
N VAL A 295 -5.12 -19.32 2.79
CA VAL A 295 -4.32 -20.48 2.39
C VAL A 295 -2.91 -20.05 2.00
N ASN A 296 -1.96 -20.97 2.11
CA ASN A 296 -0.61 -20.72 1.64
C ASN A 296 -0.60 -20.60 0.12
N ASP A 297 0.15 -19.64 -0.40
CA ASP A 297 0.45 -19.60 -1.83
C ASP A 297 1.33 -20.81 -2.21
N ARG A 298 1.28 -21.21 -3.45
CA ARG A 298 1.99 -22.42 -3.93
C ARG A 298 3.50 -22.28 -3.86
N VAL A 299 4.01 -21.07 -4.05
CA VAL A 299 5.44 -20.74 -4.05
C VAL A 299 5.67 -19.41 -3.31
N GLY A 300 6.79 -19.29 -2.61
CA GLY A 300 7.17 -18.07 -1.90
C GLY A 300 6.60 -17.97 -0.49
N VAL A 301 6.51 -16.77 0.04
CA VAL A 301 6.07 -16.46 1.40
C VAL A 301 4.57 -16.13 1.46
N ASN A 302 3.96 -15.80 0.34
CA ASN A 302 2.63 -15.20 0.27
C ASN A 302 1.50 -16.09 0.80
N THR A 303 0.41 -15.44 1.17
CA THR A 303 -0.87 -16.04 1.55
C THR A 303 -1.92 -15.61 0.56
N SER A 304 -2.74 -16.54 0.09
CA SER A 304 -3.89 -16.28 -0.76
C SER A 304 -5.19 -16.39 0.04
N VAL A 305 -6.25 -15.82 -0.50
CA VAL A 305 -7.59 -15.88 0.08
C VAL A 305 -8.43 -16.88 -0.70
N ASN A 306 -9.12 -17.78 0.02
CA ASN A 306 -10.06 -18.72 -0.60
C ASN A 306 -11.34 -17.98 -1.04
N LEU A 307 -11.49 -17.76 -2.33
CA LEU A 307 -12.67 -17.10 -2.90
C LEU A 307 -13.95 -17.95 -2.86
N ALA A 308 -13.85 -19.25 -2.53
CA ALA A 308 -15.02 -20.08 -2.26
C ALA A 308 -15.61 -19.80 -0.86
N HIS A 309 -14.76 -19.40 0.11
CA HIS A 309 -15.16 -19.10 1.48
C HIS A 309 -15.91 -17.76 1.56
N PRO A 310 -17.04 -17.64 2.31
CA PRO A 310 -17.81 -16.38 2.41
C PRO A 310 -16.97 -15.19 2.86
N ALA A 311 -16.19 -15.35 3.93
CA ALA A 311 -15.30 -14.29 4.41
C ALA A 311 -14.24 -13.92 3.38
N GLY A 312 -13.75 -14.88 2.59
CA GLY A 312 -12.79 -14.63 1.52
C GLY A 312 -13.36 -13.76 0.40
N LYS A 313 -14.63 -13.97 0.02
CA LYS A 313 -15.34 -13.10 -0.93
C LYS A 313 -15.48 -11.68 -0.41
N VAL A 314 -15.85 -11.53 0.88
CA VAL A 314 -16.00 -10.22 1.51
C VAL A 314 -14.66 -9.48 1.56
N ILE A 315 -13.59 -10.15 1.95
CA ILE A 315 -12.24 -9.56 1.99
C ILE A 315 -11.80 -9.13 0.59
N ALA A 316 -11.95 -9.98 -0.41
CA ALA A 316 -11.59 -9.66 -1.79
C ALA A 316 -12.40 -8.48 -2.33
N ALA A 317 -13.72 -8.47 -2.11
CA ALA A 317 -14.60 -7.37 -2.51
C ALA A 317 -14.22 -6.06 -1.79
N ALA A 318 -13.97 -6.11 -0.48
CA ALA A 318 -13.56 -4.94 0.30
C ALA A 318 -12.22 -4.36 -0.20
N LEU A 319 -11.24 -5.21 -0.52
CA LEU A 319 -9.96 -4.76 -1.08
C LEU A 319 -10.14 -4.10 -2.45
N VAL A 320 -10.95 -4.70 -3.34
CA VAL A 320 -11.25 -4.11 -4.65
C VAL A 320 -11.95 -2.76 -4.50
N LEU A 321 -12.97 -2.67 -3.63
CA LEU A 321 -13.68 -1.42 -3.35
C LEU A 321 -12.73 -0.37 -2.75
N LEU A 322 -11.87 -0.74 -1.83
CA LEU A 322 -10.87 0.16 -1.24
C LEU A 322 -9.93 0.72 -2.32
N ILE A 323 -9.37 -0.15 -3.16
CA ILE A 323 -8.46 0.26 -4.24
C ILE A 323 -9.14 1.19 -5.24
N LEU A 324 -10.39 0.92 -5.60
CA LEU A 324 -11.15 1.75 -6.54
C LEU A 324 -11.66 3.05 -5.90
N SER A 325 -11.96 3.06 -4.61
CA SER A 325 -12.43 4.25 -3.91
C SER A 325 -11.36 5.32 -3.74
N LEU A 326 -10.08 4.93 -3.62
CA LEU A 326 -8.98 5.89 -3.41
C LEU A 326 -8.86 6.93 -4.53
N PRO A 327 -8.75 6.57 -5.83
CA PRO A 327 -8.71 7.56 -6.90
C PRO A 327 -10.02 8.35 -7.02
N LEU A 328 -11.17 7.72 -6.78
CA LEU A 328 -12.46 8.40 -6.80
C LEU A 328 -12.55 9.47 -5.70
N THR A 329 -12.11 9.16 -4.49
CA THR A 329 -12.12 10.15 -3.40
C THR A 329 -11.24 11.35 -3.70
N LEU A 330 -10.10 11.19 -4.36
CA LEU A 330 -9.25 12.32 -4.75
C LEU A 330 -9.92 13.19 -5.81
N ILE A 331 -10.55 12.59 -6.82
CA ILE A 331 -11.28 13.33 -7.87
C ILE A 331 -12.45 14.13 -7.26
N PHE A 332 -13.14 13.57 -6.26
CA PHE A 332 -14.30 14.24 -5.63
C PHE A 332 -13.94 15.17 -4.48
N LEU A 333 -12.76 15.02 -3.85
CA LEU A 333 -12.30 15.90 -2.79
C LEU A 333 -11.79 17.25 -3.28
N ASP A 334 -11.41 17.33 -4.54
CA ASP A 334 -10.80 18.52 -5.15
C ASP A 334 -11.86 19.41 -5.78
N GLY A 335 -12.78 19.84 -5.04
CA GLY A 335 -13.77 20.23 -5.96
C GLY A 335 -14.51 21.49 -5.77
N LYS A 336 -14.54 22.15 -4.68
CA LYS A 336 -15.26 23.42 -4.60
C LYS A 336 -14.38 24.50 -4.00
N PRO A 337 -14.24 25.63 -4.71
CA PRO A 337 -13.50 26.76 -4.19
C PRO A 337 -14.06 27.17 -2.83
N PRO A 338 -13.22 27.69 -1.94
CA PRO A 338 -13.66 28.21 -0.67
C PRO A 338 -14.52 29.46 -0.92
N VAL A 339 -15.59 29.57 -0.17
CA VAL A 339 -16.52 30.72 -0.17
C VAL A 339 -16.61 31.24 1.25
N LEU A 340 -16.46 32.55 1.40
CA LEU A 340 -16.57 33.25 2.67
C LEU A 340 -17.89 34.04 2.70
N SER A 341 -18.67 33.89 3.74
CA SER A 341 -19.92 34.63 3.90
C SER A 341 -20.25 34.88 5.37
N VAL A 342 -20.89 35.99 5.64
CA VAL A 342 -21.45 36.26 6.95
C VAL A 342 -22.95 35.96 6.88
N ARG A 343 -23.46 35.14 7.79
CA ARG A 343 -24.87 34.78 7.91
C ARG A 343 -25.32 35.02 9.32
N GLU A 344 -26.33 35.87 9.47
CA GLU A 344 -26.84 36.29 10.78
C GLU A 344 -25.69 36.83 11.65
N GLU A 345 -25.34 36.15 12.72
CA GLU A 345 -24.25 36.51 13.65
C GLU A 345 -23.03 35.54 13.55
N THR A 346 -22.86 34.89 12.40
CA THR A 346 -21.83 33.87 12.23
C THR A 346 -21.06 34.08 10.93
N LEU A 347 -19.75 34.09 11.03
CA LEU A 347 -18.86 34.01 9.87
C LEU A 347 -18.71 32.56 9.42
N VAL A 348 -19.02 32.28 8.18
CA VAL A 348 -18.99 30.93 7.58
C VAL A 348 -17.98 30.88 6.47
N ALA A 349 -16.96 30.03 6.63
CA ALA A 349 -16.04 29.66 5.57
C ALA A 349 -16.36 28.23 5.09
N ALA A 350 -16.87 28.10 3.89
CA ALA A 350 -17.32 26.82 3.35
C ALA A 350 -16.53 26.40 2.11
N SER A 351 -16.22 25.12 2.00
CA SER A 351 -15.67 24.50 0.80
C SER A 351 -16.27 23.10 0.63
N GLY A 352 -17.09 22.96 -0.39
CA GLY A 352 -17.83 21.72 -0.66
C GLY A 352 -18.85 21.40 0.43
N ARG A 353 -18.70 20.25 1.10
CA ARG A 353 -19.59 19.79 2.18
C ARG A 353 -19.11 20.18 3.58
N ARG A 354 -17.99 20.85 3.71
CA ARG A 354 -17.43 21.26 5.01
C ARG A 354 -17.52 22.76 5.17
N SER A 355 -18.00 23.19 6.32
CA SER A 355 -17.99 24.58 6.75
C SER A 355 -17.25 24.72 8.08
N TYR A 356 -16.68 25.87 8.28
CA TYR A 356 -16.17 26.35 9.56
C TYR A 356 -16.97 27.59 9.92
N GLU A 357 -17.52 27.59 11.10
CA GLU A 357 -18.40 28.62 11.59
C GLU A 357 -17.73 29.28 12.81
N VAL A 358 -17.68 30.60 12.83
CA VAL A 358 -17.13 31.40 13.91
C VAL A 358 -18.18 32.43 14.27
N ALA A 359 -18.68 32.40 15.52
CA ALA A 359 -19.61 33.41 15.98
C ALA A 359 -18.94 34.79 16.00
N LEU A 360 -19.64 35.82 15.55
CA LEU A 360 -19.07 37.17 15.48
C LEU A 360 -18.73 37.71 16.86
N GLU A 361 -19.48 37.35 17.87
CA GLU A 361 -19.25 37.74 19.27
C GLU A 361 -17.95 37.12 19.85
N ASP A 362 -17.51 35.98 19.34
CA ASP A 362 -16.28 35.33 19.79
C ASP A 362 -15.02 35.94 19.16
N ILE A 363 -15.15 36.80 18.13
CA ILE A 363 -14.01 37.35 17.39
C ILE A 363 -13.40 38.50 18.19
N VAL A 364 -12.12 38.33 18.57
CA VAL A 364 -11.35 39.35 19.31
C VAL A 364 -10.49 40.19 18.39
N GLU A 365 -9.94 39.56 17.35
CA GLU A 365 -9.01 40.22 16.45
C GLU A 365 -9.18 39.72 15.02
N VAL A 366 -9.13 40.66 14.07
CA VAL A 366 -9.20 40.34 12.63
C VAL A 366 -8.08 41.07 11.94
N GLU A 367 -7.20 40.33 11.29
CA GLU A 367 -6.11 40.89 10.47
C GLU A 367 -6.25 40.45 9.01
N LEU A 368 -5.95 41.40 8.10
CA LEU A 368 -5.82 41.09 6.69
C LEU A 368 -4.36 40.71 6.38
N ARG A 369 -4.14 39.57 5.76
CA ARG A 369 -2.81 39.02 5.43
C ARG A 369 -2.66 38.89 3.93
N GLU A 370 -1.64 39.49 3.35
CA GLU A 370 -1.31 39.41 1.90
C GLU A 370 -0.58 38.10 1.54
N ALA A 371 -0.03 37.42 2.53
CA ALA A 371 0.71 36.17 2.32
C ALA A 371 0.42 35.12 3.38
N LEU A 372 0.58 33.87 3.01
CA LEU A 372 0.49 32.76 3.93
C LEU A 372 1.66 32.76 4.91
N PRO A 373 1.44 32.28 6.16
CA PRO A 373 2.50 32.11 7.15
C PRO A 373 3.63 31.23 6.60
N GLN A 374 4.87 31.61 6.90
CA GLN A 374 6.01 30.79 6.52
C GLN A 374 6.00 29.46 7.26
N ARG A 375 6.47 28.40 6.59
CA ARG A 375 6.56 27.04 7.16
C ARG A 375 5.23 26.56 7.74
N LEU A 376 4.23 26.44 6.86
CA LEU A 376 2.91 25.94 7.20
C LEU A 376 2.88 24.39 7.06
N TRP A 377 2.61 23.69 8.15
CA TRP A 377 2.49 22.22 8.15
C TRP A 377 1.05 21.78 8.39
N ARG A 378 0.62 20.82 7.59
CA ARG A 378 -0.71 20.23 7.72
C ARG A 378 -0.72 19.15 8.81
N SER A 379 -1.45 19.36 9.89
CA SER A 379 -1.73 18.34 10.90
C SER A 379 -2.89 17.43 10.49
N TYR A 380 -3.94 18.02 9.88
CA TYR A 380 -5.11 17.29 9.40
C TYR A 380 -5.89 18.12 8.37
N GLY A 381 -6.36 17.49 7.28
CA GLY A 381 -7.17 18.17 6.27
C GLY A 381 -6.67 18.00 4.84
N THR A 382 -7.08 18.91 3.96
CA THR A 382 -6.72 18.95 2.54
C THR A 382 -5.72 20.09 2.29
N ALA A 383 -4.67 19.82 1.52
CA ALA A 383 -3.74 20.81 1.02
C ALA A 383 -3.46 20.51 -0.44
N THR A 384 -4.03 21.31 -1.33
CA THR A 384 -3.83 21.29 -2.78
C THR A 384 -3.34 22.64 -3.25
N GLU A 385 -3.07 22.79 -4.54
CA GLU A 385 -2.64 24.07 -5.12
C GLU A 385 -3.77 25.13 -5.08
N SER A 386 -5.04 24.69 -5.01
CA SER A 386 -6.24 25.56 -5.02
C SER A 386 -7.04 25.57 -3.73
N LEU A 387 -6.66 24.75 -2.74
CA LEU A 387 -7.43 24.64 -1.49
C LEU A 387 -6.55 24.20 -0.32
N LEU A 388 -6.46 25.05 0.70
CA LEU A 388 -5.98 24.68 2.03
C LEU A 388 -7.17 24.65 2.99
N ARG A 389 -7.46 23.46 3.53
CA ARG A 389 -8.60 23.27 4.43
C ARG A 389 -8.28 22.27 5.52
N GLY A 390 -8.45 22.66 6.78
CA GLY A 390 -8.22 21.80 7.94
C GLY A 390 -7.36 22.44 9.02
N LYS A 391 -6.73 21.62 9.84
CA LYS A 391 -5.83 22.07 10.92
C LYS A 391 -4.39 22.07 10.44
N PHE A 392 -3.74 23.20 10.62
CA PHE A 392 -2.35 23.42 10.26
C PHE A 392 -1.60 24.01 11.45
N THR A 393 -0.29 23.98 11.38
CA THR A 393 0.61 24.59 12.36
C THR A 393 1.68 25.38 11.64
N SER A 394 1.97 26.60 12.09
CA SER A 394 3.09 27.40 11.62
C SER A 394 3.92 27.94 12.78
N GLU A 395 5.13 28.41 12.47
CA GLU A 395 5.98 29.04 13.49
C GLU A 395 5.43 30.41 13.93
N GLU A 396 4.71 31.10 13.04
CA GLU A 396 4.15 32.44 13.31
C GLU A 396 2.83 32.40 14.07
N THR A 397 1.89 31.55 13.62
CA THR A 397 0.53 31.53 14.12
C THR A 397 0.25 30.41 15.10
N GLY A 398 1.20 29.46 15.27
CA GLY A 398 0.94 28.24 16.03
C GLY A 398 -0.09 27.36 15.32
N ASN A 399 -1.01 26.75 16.10
CA ASN A 399 -2.10 25.95 15.54
C ASN A 399 -3.17 26.87 14.95
N VAL A 400 -3.52 26.66 13.69
CA VAL A 400 -4.48 27.47 12.95
C VAL A 400 -5.37 26.59 12.09
N THR A 401 -6.66 26.93 12.01
CA THR A 401 -7.60 26.27 11.11
C THR A 401 -7.70 27.07 9.81
N LEU A 402 -7.45 26.40 8.68
CA LEU A 402 -7.47 27.01 7.36
C LEU A 402 -8.73 26.61 6.58
N CYS A 403 -9.27 27.58 5.83
CA CYS A 403 -10.20 27.36 4.74
C CYS A 403 -10.04 28.48 3.71
N LEU A 404 -9.15 28.29 2.73
CA LEU A 404 -8.79 29.32 1.76
C LEU A 404 -8.22 28.74 0.48
N ASP A 405 -8.20 29.55 -0.57
CA ASP A 405 -7.44 29.31 -1.80
C ASP A 405 -6.06 29.94 -1.64
N PRO A 406 -4.95 29.17 -1.65
CA PRO A 406 -3.62 29.73 -1.49
C PRO A 406 -3.14 30.60 -2.65
N THR A 407 -3.85 30.62 -3.76
CA THR A 407 -3.52 31.41 -4.95
C THR A 407 -4.28 32.73 -5.02
N ALA A 408 -5.25 32.95 -4.11
CA ALA A 408 -6.12 34.12 -4.09
C ALA A 408 -5.97 34.92 -2.77
N PRO A 409 -4.86 35.64 -2.56
CA PRO A 409 -4.76 36.61 -1.47
C PRO A 409 -5.72 37.80 -1.70
N PRO A 410 -6.04 38.59 -0.64
CA PRO A 410 -5.61 38.48 0.75
C PRO A 410 -6.36 37.42 1.55
N TYR A 411 -5.95 37.17 2.81
CA TYR A 411 -6.58 36.22 3.74
C TYR A 411 -6.97 36.90 5.04
N LEU A 412 -8.02 36.41 5.68
CA LEU A 412 -8.45 36.88 7.01
C LEU A 412 -7.87 35.99 8.10
N LEU A 413 -6.99 36.50 8.92
CA LEU A 413 -6.56 35.88 10.16
C LEU A 413 -7.46 36.34 11.29
N ILE A 414 -8.17 35.41 11.90
CA ILE A 414 -9.15 35.67 12.96
C ILE A 414 -8.66 34.97 14.22
N THR A 415 -8.67 35.72 15.35
CA THR A 415 -8.40 35.17 16.68
C THR A 415 -9.68 35.27 17.50
N THR A 416 -10.07 34.16 18.13
CA THR A 416 -11.26 34.09 18.98
C THR A 416 -10.90 34.23 20.46
N GLU A 417 -11.89 34.57 21.33
CA GLU A 417 -11.71 34.64 22.79
C GLU A 417 -11.13 33.36 23.40
N GLY A 418 -11.51 32.18 22.84
CA GLY A 418 -10.93 30.89 23.20
C GLY A 418 -9.50 30.65 22.75
N GLY A 419 -8.84 31.65 22.15
CA GLY A 419 -7.47 31.53 21.62
C GLY A 419 -7.35 30.68 20.38
N GLN A 420 -8.45 30.30 19.74
CA GLN A 420 -8.43 29.60 18.47
C GLN A 420 -8.13 30.57 17.33
N ARG A 421 -7.34 30.13 16.37
CA ARG A 421 -6.97 30.94 15.20
C ARG A 421 -7.50 30.31 13.92
N TYR A 422 -8.08 31.14 13.09
CA TYR A 422 -8.60 30.78 11.78
C TYR A 422 -7.93 31.64 10.72
N LEU A 423 -7.47 31.04 9.65
CA LEU A 423 -7.01 31.74 8.46
C LEU A 423 -7.95 31.37 7.32
N LEU A 424 -8.80 32.32 6.96
CA LEU A 424 -9.91 32.12 6.05
C LEU A 424 -9.71 32.95 4.78
N GLY A 425 -10.21 32.45 3.65
CA GLY A 425 -10.16 33.13 2.38
C GLY A 425 -11.24 32.66 1.44
N SER A 426 -11.40 33.36 0.35
CA SER A 426 -12.29 33.02 -0.75
C SER A 426 -11.50 32.86 -2.06
N SER A 427 -12.15 32.48 -3.13
CA SER A 427 -11.58 32.48 -4.49
C SER A 427 -11.56 33.88 -5.12
N THR A 428 -12.19 34.87 -4.51
CA THR A 428 -12.26 36.25 -5.01
C THR A 428 -11.86 37.24 -3.91
N GLU A 429 -11.03 38.21 -4.27
CA GLU A 429 -10.56 39.29 -3.38
C GLU A 429 -11.73 40.13 -2.86
N ASP A 430 -12.71 40.45 -3.73
CA ASP A 430 -13.87 41.29 -3.38
C ASP A 430 -14.67 40.71 -2.23
N GLU A 431 -14.88 39.39 -2.18
CA GLU A 431 -15.59 38.72 -1.08
C GLU A 431 -14.83 38.86 0.24
N ILE A 432 -13.51 38.77 0.21
CA ILE A 432 -12.67 38.84 1.42
C ILE A 432 -12.71 40.27 1.98
N LEU A 433 -12.54 41.27 1.10
CA LEU A 433 -12.56 42.69 1.49
C LEU A 433 -13.95 43.10 2.04
N ALA A 434 -15.04 42.67 1.41
CA ALA A 434 -16.39 42.96 1.88
C ALA A 434 -16.64 42.36 3.29
N VAL A 435 -16.18 41.14 3.54
CA VAL A 435 -16.27 40.52 4.86
C VAL A 435 -15.39 41.23 5.88
N PHE A 436 -14.16 41.64 5.49
CA PHE A 436 -13.26 42.36 6.39
C PHE A 436 -13.83 43.70 6.83
N GLU A 437 -14.36 44.50 5.89
CA GLU A 437 -15.01 45.76 6.23
C GLU A 437 -16.22 45.61 7.18
N LEU A 438 -16.99 44.56 6.95
CA LEU A 438 -18.15 44.23 7.79
C LEU A 438 -17.74 43.85 9.22
N LEU A 439 -16.67 43.05 9.36
CA LEU A 439 -16.14 42.66 10.67
C LEU A 439 -15.47 43.81 11.43
N ARG A 440 -14.92 44.79 10.70
CA ARG A 440 -14.28 45.96 11.30
C ARG A 440 -15.27 47.07 11.74
N ALA A 441 -16.49 47.03 11.20
CA ALA A 441 -17.56 47.96 11.53
C ALA A 441 -18.35 47.53 12.77
N GLN A 442 -18.17 46.35 13.30
CA GLN A 442 -18.68 45.85 14.56
C GLN A 442 -17.71 46.09 15.71
#